data_9dca28a3ab18edef38d3c1df4bf54d63
#
_entry.id   9dca28a3ab18edef38d3c1df4bf54d63
#
_cell.length_a   1.000
_cell.length_b   1.000
_cell.length_c   1.000
_cell.angle_alpha   90.00
_cell.angle_beta   90.00
_cell.angle_gamma   90.00
#
_symmetry.space_group_name_H-M   'P 1'
#
loop_
_entity.id
_entity.type
_entity.pdbx_description
1 polymer ?
#
loop_
_entity_poly.entity_id
_entity_poly.type
_entity_poly.pdbx_seq_one_letter_code
_entity_poly.pdbx_strand_id
1 'polypeptide(L)'
;MKRFCKLVLATAAVLLLTAVVSVCAAALSGDVNADGAVNLQDVLMLRKYMADLPVSPDLAAADMNGDGAVNTKDLLLLRKLVAEPEPTKPTELNVLATGKIMKITTDFTETFSGNVTGDYSSPANAYLPAGTLDVLKKEVTDPETGYTYYLLGCGRRVYTEDAEVYETSGKLTENKVSVTASVAGGYTTVSLNSAWHVPFQLQLTPQTYPYVNQMGDFGPKYDVTSFTATAVEMTFSYTTYASGMPDVSESPLFSAATWRKNNDNTYTLRLTLRKTGAFYGYHVEWKDNQLVFSFKHKTDISKNTASKPLSGMTIVVDAGHGGEWSGTYGVTSGLYEKTLTLQIAKKLQSKLQSLGATVVMSRTADVKVELHDVATMTRKAKPDLFISIHMDGVDFESANGPTCFYYNEYSAALARSIIANVDATYQKHKETTYRGAKWNPYYVTRVSDCPAVLLECGFMTNAADEALLKTDSFQSELAAAIASGVVEFQKSLP
;
A
#
# COMPACT_ATOMS: atom_id res chain seq x y z
N MET A 1 43.22 12.13 69.10
CA MET A 1 42.01 12.28 68.27
C MET A 1 42.19 13.04 66.95
N LYS A 2 43.14 13.96 66.78
CA LYS A 2 43.31 14.74 65.49
C LYS A 2 44.09 13.99 64.41
N ARG A 3 44.78 12.88 64.65
CA ARG A 3 45.49 12.09 63.63
C ARG A 3 44.65 10.95 63.04
N PHE A 4 43.59 10.49 63.73
CA PHE A 4 42.69 9.46 63.24
C PHE A 4 41.68 10.01 62.18
N CYS A 5 41.29 11.26 62.31
CA CYS A 5 40.35 11.91 61.41
C CYS A 5 40.93 12.22 60.03
N LYS A 6 42.25 12.41 59.92
CA LYS A 6 42.95 12.68 58.61
C LYS A 6 43.17 11.42 57.80
N LEU A 7 43.27 10.22 58.45
CA LEU A 7 43.46 8.96 57.74
C LEU A 7 42.12 8.43 57.19
N VAL A 8 41.03 8.65 57.90
CA VAL A 8 39.70 8.26 57.42
C VAL A 8 39.20 9.13 56.27
N LEU A 9 39.57 10.43 56.25
CA LEU A 9 39.24 11.32 55.12
C LEU A 9 40.07 11.03 53.87
N ALA A 10 41.33 10.58 54.03
CA ALA A 10 42.17 10.22 52.89
C ALA A 10 41.76 8.88 52.25
N THR A 11 41.29 7.90 53.04
CA THR A 11 40.79 6.64 52.52
C THR A 11 39.39 6.81 51.88
N ALA A 12 38.53 7.68 52.39
CA ALA A 12 37.24 8.01 51.77
C ALA A 12 37.42 8.78 50.46
N ALA A 13 38.40 9.68 50.36
CA ALA A 13 38.71 10.39 49.13
C ALA A 13 39.32 9.49 48.03
N VAL A 14 40.15 8.50 48.42
CA VAL A 14 40.71 7.51 47.45
C VAL A 14 39.64 6.51 47.02
N LEU A 15 38.73 6.11 47.90
CA LEU A 15 37.56 5.27 47.54
C LEU A 15 36.53 6.01 46.69
N LEU A 16 36.35 7.33 46.86
CA LEU A 16 35.51 8.14 45.99
C LEU A 16 36.18 8.42 44.62
N LEU A 17 37.53 8.55 44.58
CA LEU A 17 38.22 8.71 43.30
C LEU A 17 38.32 7.43 42.48
N THR A 18 38.32 6.26 43.13
CA THR A 18 38.27 4.97 42.42
C THR A 18 36.86 4.56 42.01
N ALA A 19 35.81 5.13 42.63
CA ALA A 19 34.42 4.94 42.21
C ALA A 19 34.01 5.87 41.07
N VAL A 20 34.78 6.93 40.79
CA VAL A 20 34.49 7.87 39.69
C VAL A 20 35.23 7.49 38.38
N VAL A 21 36.11 6.52 38.39
CA VAL A 21 36.85 6.06 37.18
C VAL A 21 36.26 4.77 36.58
N SER A 22 35.18 4.24 37.14
CA SER A 22 34.40 3.15 36.53
C SER A 22 32.96 3.60 36.17
N VAL A 23 32.81 4.78 35.65
CA VAL A 23 31.73 4.99 34.70
C VAL A 23 32.23 4.38 33.40
N CYS A 24 32.01 3.08 33.24
CA CYS A 24 31.96 2.49 31.91
C CYS A 24 31.11 3.43 31.07
N ALA A 25 31.68 4.06 30.05
CA ALA A 25 30.89 4.64 29.00
C ALA A 25 29.92 3.53 28.58
N ALA A 26 28.64 3.73 28.83
CA ALA A 26 27.64 2.77 28.34
C ALA A 26 27.92 2.61 26.85
N ALA A 27 28.19 1.37 26.43
CA ALA A 27 28.42 1.09 25.02
C ALA A 27 27.31 1.73 24.21
N LEU A 28 27.67 2.48 23.20
CA LEU A 28 26.67 3.13 22.32
C LEU A 28 25.93 2.00 21.62
N SER A 29 24.64 1.84 21.91
CA SER A 29 23.83 0.78 21.31
C SER A 29 23.92 0.85 19.79
N GLY A 30 24.37 -0.22 19.16
CA GLY A 30 24.61 -0.31 17.72
C GLY A 30 26.06 -0.05 17.27
N ASP A 31 26.94 0.44 18.13
CA ASP A 31 28.38 0.58 17.85
C ASP A 31 29.06 -0.79 18.09
N VAL A 32 28.86 -1.70 17.15
CA VAL A 32 29.25 -3.10 17.24
C VAL A 32 30.76 -3.28 17.09
N ASN A 33 31.42 -2.36 16.39
CA ASN A 33 32.87 -2.37 16.18
C ASN A 33 33.65 -1.53 17.22
N ALA A 34 32.92 -0.84 18.12
CA ALA A 34 33.43 0.01 19.17
C ALA A 34 34.36 1.16 18.67
N ASP A 35 34.06 1.72 17.50
CA ASP A 35 34.80 2.84 16.91
C ASP A 35 34.23 4.22 17.32
N GLY A 36 33.11 4.24 18.07
CA GLY A 36 32.45 5.44 18.57
C GLY A 36 31.36 5.98 17.61
N ALA A 37 31.05 5.28 16.52
CA ALA A 37 30.06 5.70 15.55
C ALA A 37 29.19 4.51 15.12
N VAL A 38 27.87 4.70 15.04
CA VAL A 38 26.95 3.67 14.53
C VAL A 38 26.74 3.88 13.03
N ASN A 39 27.25 2.96 12.21
CA ASN A 39 27.27 3.09 10.76
C ASN A 39 27.25 1.73 10.03
N LEU A 40 27.46 1.73 8.71
CA LEU A 40 27.43 0.52 7.89
C LEU A 40 28.53 -0.51 8.29
N GLN A 41 29.62 -0.07 8.92
CA GLN A 41 30.68 -0.98 9.35
C GLN A 41 30.22 -1.88 10.50
N ASP A 42 29.33 -1.37 11.38
CA ASP A 42 28.72 -2.14 12.46
C ASP A 42 27.78 -3.21 11.90
N VAL A 43 26.99 -2.86 10.91
CA VAL A 43 26.13 -3.82 10.20
C VAL A 43 26.97 -4.93 9.56
N LEU A 44 28.10 -4.59 8.95
CA LEU A 44 29.02 -5.55 8.36
C LEU A 44 29.72 -6.43 9.42
N MET A 45 30.10 -5.84 10.54
CA MET A 45 30.68 -6.55 11.68
C MET A 45 29.70 -7.58 12.24
N LEU A 46 28.47 -7.17 12.52
CA LEU A 46 27.42 -8.03 13.03
C LEU A 46 27.07 -9.16 12.05
N ARG A 47 26.99 -8.87 10.75
CA ARG A 47 26.78 -9.89 9.71
C ARG A 47 27.90 -10.92 9.65
N LYS A 48 29.15 -10.49 9.78
CA LYS A 48 30.32 -11.39 9.81
C LYS A 48 30.29 -12.30 11.04
N TYR A 49 29.94 -11.73 12.21
CA TYR A 49 29.77 -12.50 13.44
C TYR A 49 28.69 -13.57 13.30
N MET A 50 27.54 -13.20 12.80
CA MET A 50 26.40 -14.13 12.55
C MET A 50 26.71 -15.20 11.49
N ALA A 51 27.69 -14.98 10.64
CA ALA A 51 28.17 -15.94 9.63
C ALA A 51 29.38 -16.76 10.15
N ASP A 52 29.64 -16.79 11.48
CA ASP A 52 30.75 -17.48 12.11
C ASP A 52 32.16 -17.10 11.54
N LEU A 53 32.26 -15.89 10.99
CA LEU A 53 33.56 -15.37 10.52
C LEU A 53 34.39 -14.82 11.71
N PRO A 54 35.72 -14.83 11.65
CA PRO A 54 36.58 -14.43 12.75
C PRO A 54 36.56 -12.92 12.95
N VAL A 55 35.59 -12.42 13.72
CA VAL A 55 35.47 -11.04 14.17
C VAL A 55 35.12 -10.99 15.65
N SER A 56 35.43 -9.87 16.31
CA SER A 56 35.18 -9.67 17.75
C SER A 56 34.27 -8.45 17.96
N PRO A 57 32.95 -8.61 17.82
CA PRO A 57 32.00 -7.53 18.04
C PRO A 57 31.82 -7.23 19.54
N ASP A 58 31.39 -6.00 19.86
CA ASP A 58 30.82 -5.70 21.16
C ASP A 58 29.40 -6.28 21.21
N LEU A 59 29.25 -7.40 21.92
CA LEU A 59 27.97 -8.11 21.99
C LEU A 59 26.90 -7.34 22.79
N ALA A 60 27.33 -6.48 23.73
CA ALA A 60 26.40 -5.64 24.47
C ALA A 60 25.82 -4.51 23.59
N ALA A 61 26.67 -3.94 22.72
CA ALA A 61 26.24 -2.98 21.72
C ALA A 61 25.43 -3.63 20.57
N ALA A 62 25.68 -4.91 20.30
CA ALA A 62 25.02 -5.67 19.22
C ALA A 62 23.64 -6.20 19.62
N ASP A 63 23.34 -6.38 20.89
CA ASP A 63 22.01 -6.74 21.40
C ASP A 63 21.09 -5.51 21.38
N MET A 64 20.55 -5.23 20.21
CA MET A 64 19.78 -4.02 19.92
C MET A 64 18.41 -4.00 20.60
N ASN A 65 17.87 -5.16 20.94
CA ASN A 65 16.55 -5.30 21.53
C ASN A 65 16.59 -5.60 23.05
N GLY A 66 17.77 -5.83 23.61
CA GLY A 66 17.99 -6.10 25.03
C GLY A 66 17.46 -7.44 25.51
N ASP A 67 17.28 -8.43 24.62
CA ASP A 67 16.76 -9.75 24.99
C ASP A 67 17.85 -10.74 25.44
N GLY A 68 19.10 -10.31 25.47
CA GLY A 68 20.26 -11.09 25.90
C GLY A 68 20.82 -12.03 24.83
N ALA A 69 20.34 -11.97 23.59
CA ALA A 69 20.78 -12.82 22.51
C ALA A 69 21.01 -12.03 21.22
N VAL A 70 22.21 -12.08 20.67
CA VAL A 70 22.53 -11.43 19.39
C VAL A 70 22.11 -12.31 18.21
N ASN A 71 21.12 -11.86 17.46
CA ASN A 71 20.49 -12.63 16.38
C ASN A 71 19.99 -11.74 15.22
N THR A 72 19.20 -12.33 14.30
CA THR A 72 18.66 -11.61 13.12
C THR A 72 17.78 -10.41 13.46
N LYS A 73 17.15 -10.38 14.64
CA LYS A 73 16.32 -9.24 15.05
C LYS A 73 17.20 -8.01 15.32
N ASP A 74 18.35 -8.23 15.97
CA ASP A 74 19.31 -7.17 16.26
C ASP A 74 19.94 -6.62 15.00
N LEU A 75 20.33 -7.50 14.08
CA LEU A 75 20.79 -7.08 12.76
C LEU A 75 19.75 -6.24 12.02
N LEU A 76 18.48 -6.58 12.14
CA LEU A 76 17.40 -5.82 11.51
C LEU A 76 17.24 -4.43 12.16
N LEU A 77 17.31 -4.35 13.48
CA LEU A 77 17.24 -3.10 14.23
C LEU A 77 18.45 -2.22 13.93
N LEU A 78 19.66 -2.80 13.91
CA LEU A 78 20.86 -2.08 13.55
C LEU A 78 20.85 -1.56 12.12
N ARG A 79 20.39 -2.37 11.17
CA ARG A 79 20.21 -1.93 9.77
C ARG A 79 19.20 -0.81 9.66
N LYS A 80 18.11 -0.85 10.44
CA LYS A 80 17.13 0.23 10.49
C LYS A 80 17.75 1.52 11.04
N LEU A 81 18.51 1.43 12.12
CA LEU A 81 19.22 2.57 12.72
C LEU A 81 20.24 3.20 11.76
N VAL A 82 21.02 2.37 11.06
CA VAL A 82 22.04 2.82 10.09
C VAL A 82 21.44 3.25 8.76
N ALA A 83 20.29 2.69 8.37
CA ALA A 83 19.59 3.04 7.13
C ALA A 83 18.65 4.26 7.28
N GLU A 84 18.43 4.73 8.51
CA GLU A 84 17.83 6.06 8.69
C GLU A 84 18.94 7.06 8.30
N PRO A 85 18.91 7.66 7.09
CA PRO A 85 19.77 8.80 6.84
C PRO A 85 19.41 9.83 7.90
N GLU A 86 20.42 10.46 8.51
CA GLU A 86 20.22 11.74 9.20
C GLU A 86 19.23 12.50 8.33
N PRO A 87 18.10 13.00 8.87
CA PRO A 87 17.10 13.66 8.05
C PRO A 87 17.84 14.76 7.31
N THR A 88 18.10 14.53 6.03
CA THR A 88 18.63 15.58 5.14
C THR A 88 17.65 16.70 5.34
N LYS A 89 18.11 17.86 5.88
CA LYS A 89 17.26 19.03 6.08
C LYS A 89 16.40 19.16 4.84
N PRO A 90 15.06 19.09 4.97
CA PRO A 90 14.19 19.19 3.80
C PRO A 90 14.65 20.45 3.05
N THR A 91 14.94 20.32 1.77
CA THR A 91 15.28 21.46 0.93
C THR A 91 14.13 22.44 1.11
N GLU A 92 14.40 23.68 1.56
CA GLU A 92 13.37 24.68 1.76
C GLU A 92 12.74 24.97 0.41
N LEU A 93 11.53 24.49 0.24
CA LEU A 93 10.76 24.56 -0.98
C LEU A 93 10.09 25.93 -1.07
N ASN A 94 9.98 26.50 -2.27
CA ASN A 94 9.40 27.82 -2.50
C ASN A 94 7.99 27.94 -1.91
N VAL A 95 7.82 28.85 -0.94
CA VAL A 95 6.54 29.07 -0.26
C VAL A 95 5.70 30.06 -1.05
N LEU A 96 4.52 29.66 -1.53
CA LEU A 96 3.51 30.59 -2.00
C LEU A 96 2.77 31.24 -0.82
N ALA A 97 2.28 32.46 -1.04
CA ALA A 97 1.54 33.20 -0.03
C ALA A 97 0.37 32.39 0.55
N THR A 98 0.25 32.39 1.88
CA THR A 98 -0.85 31.76 2.61
C THR A 98 -2.14 32.54 2.41
N GLY A 99 -3.29 31.86 2.33
CA GLY A 99 -4.61 32.43 2.11
C GLY A 99 -5.30 31.92 0.85
N LYS A 100 -4.72 30.92 0.22
CA LYS A 100 -5.29 30.25 -0.95
C LYS A 100 -5.94 28.91 -0.55
N ILE A 101 -7.05 28.61 -1.20
CA ILE A 101 -7.73 27.33 -1.09
C ILE A 101 -7.44 26.55 -2.36
N MET A 102 -7.13 25.27 -2.19
CA MET A 102 -7.01 24.28 -3.26
C MET A 102 -8.30 23.48 -3.36
N LYS A 103 -8.72 23.17 -4.57
CA LYS A 103 -9.82 22.25 -4.87
C LYS A 103 -9.32 21.14 -5.78
N ILE A 104 -9.57 19.89 -5.39
CA ILE A 104 -9.35 18.73 -6.24
C ILE A 104 -10.28 18.79 -7.45
N THR A 105 -9.73 18.61 -8.64
CA THR A 105 -10.49 18.65 -9.92
C THR A 105 -10.63 17.29 -10.55
N THR A 106 -9.73 16.37 -10.27
CA THR A 106 -9.67 15.04 -10.85
C THR A 106 -10.25 14.01 -9.90
N ASP A 107 -11.15 13.15 -10.38
CA ASP A 107 -11.61 12.00 -9.62
C ASP A 107 -10.48 11.01 -9.40
N PHE A 108 -10.47 10.35 -8.24
CA PHE A 108 -9.44 9.39 -7.89
C PHE A 108 -8.04 10.02 -7.80
N THR A 109 -7.98 11.24 -7.25
CA THR A 109 -6.73 11.96 -7.07
C THR A 109 -5.86 11.28 -6.04
N GLU A 110 -4.67 10.90 -6.46
CA GLU A 110 -3.64 10.34 -5.59
C GLU A 110 -3.12 11.40 -4.61
N THR A 111 -3.01 11.03 -3.35
CA THR A 111 -2.43 11.91 -2.34
C THR A 111 -1.30 11.21 -1.60
N PHE A 112 -0.30 11.99 -1.21
CA PHE A 112 0.85 11.51 -0.47
C PHE A 112 0.91 12.20 0.88
N SER A 113 1.42 11.54 1.92
CA SER A 113 1.64 12.19 3.21
C SER A 113 2.99 12.90 3.26
N GLY A 114 3.07 13.91 4.14
CA GLY A 114 4.31 14.57 4.49
C GLY A 114 4.77 15.66 3.53
N ASN A 115 5.88 16.27 3.93
CA ASN A 115 6.48 17.45 3.29
C ASN A 115 7.72 17.08 2.45
N VAL A 116 8.06 15.82 2.34
CA VAL A 116 9.29 15.33 1.73
C VAL A 116 9.00 14.89 0.31
N THR A 117 9.68 15.48 -0.66
CA THR A 117 9.71 15.01 -2.04
C THR A 117 10.43 13.67 -2.09
N GLY A 118 10.00 12.78 -2.99
CA GLY A 118 10.57 11.43 -3.09
C GLY A 118 10.04 10.42 -2.07
N ASP A 119 9.22 10.84 -1.09
CA ASP A 119 8.52 9.92 -0.21
C ASP A 119 7.20 9.44 -0.85
N TYR A 120 7.29 8.40 -1.63
CA TYR A 120 6.13 7.69 -2.20
C TYR A 120 5.57 6.64 -1.23
N SER A 121 6.07 6.61 0.00
CA SER A 121 5.89 5.53 0.97
C SER A 121 4.61 5.61 1.77
N SER A 122 3.73 6.56 1.49
CA SER A 122 2.50 6.69 2.26
C SER A 122 1.29 6.03 1.57
N PRO A 123 1.15 4.72 1.67
CA PRO A 123 0.00 4.00 1.12
C PRO A 123 -1.29 4.27 1.91
N ALA A 124 -1.19 4.89 3.09
CA ALA A 124 -2.28 4.99 4.04
C ALA A 124 -3.31 6.07 3.68
N ASN A 125 -3.10 6.80 2.60
CA ASN A 125 -4.01 7.87 2.24
C ASN A 125 -5.03 7.38 1.23
N ALA A 126 -6.29 7.44 1.63
CA ALA A 126 -7.39 7.31 0.68
C ALA A 126 -7.27 8.38 -0.41
N TYR A 127 -7.68 8.04 -1.61
CA TYR A 127 -7.84 9.02 -2.66
C TYR A 127 -8.80 10.13 -2.21
N LEU A 128 -8.53 11.36 -2.63
CA LEU A 128 -9.46 12.46 -2.45
C LEU A 128 -10.32 12.61 -3.72
N PRO A 129 -11.66 12.58 -3.60
CA PRO A 129 -12.53 12.75 -4.75
C PRO A 129 -12.55 14.20 -5.23
N ALA A 130 -12.84 14.39 -6.51
CA ALA A 130 -13.04 15.69 -7.10
C ALA A 130 -14.03 16.53 -6.27
N GLY A 131 -13.75 17.81 -6.11
CA GLY A 131 -14.51 18.71 -5.27
C GLY A 131 -14.00 18.86 -3.84
N THR A 132 -13.08 18.00 -3.35
CA THR A 132 -12.46 18.16 -2.03
C THR A 132 -11.68 19.49 -1.98
N LEU A 133 -11.85 20.22 -0.88
CA LEU A 133 -11.20 21.52 -0.63
C LEU A 133 -10.17 21.38 0.49
N ASP A 134 -9.07 22.13 0.40
CA ASP A 134 -8.09 22.27 1.49
C ASP A 134 -7.39 23.61 1.44
N VAL A 135 -6.74 23.98 2.54
CA VAL A 135 -5.88 25.16 2.58
C VAL A 135 -4.57 24.85 1.87
N LEU A 136 -4.20 25.66 0.87
CA LEU A 136 -2.88 25.57 0.26
C LEU A 136 -1.82 26.19 1.19
N LYS A 137 -0.89 25.38 1.66
CA LYS A 137 0.26 25.86 2.46
C LYS A 137 1.38 26.37 1.58
N LYS A 138 1.76 25.62 0.56
CA LYS A 138 2.80 26.00 -0.40
C LYS A 138 2.76 25.13 -1.66
N GLU A 139 3.37 25.61 -2.71
CA GLU A 139 3.72 24.83 -3.89
C GLU A 139 5.18 24.39 -3.81
N VAL A 140 5.46 23.19 -4.30
CA VAL A 140 6.72 22.49 -4.13
C VAL A 140 7.08 21.80 -5.43
N THR A 141 8.27 22.04 -5.95
CA THR A 141 8.81 21.27 -7.07
C THR A 141 9.88 20.31 -6.55
N ASP A 142 9.73 19.05 -6.89
CA ASP A 142 10.73 18.03 -6.63
C ASP A 142 11.94 18.27 -7.55
N PRO A 143 13.15 18.52 -7.00
CA PRO A 143 14.32 18.81 -7.82
C PRO A 143 14.85 17.59 -8.60
N GLU A 144 14.52 16.37 -8.20
CA GLU A 144 14.98 15.14 -8.86
C GLU A 144 14.07 14.76 -10.02
N THR A 145 12.76 14.86 -9.82
CA THR A 145 11.75 14.44 -10.82
C THR A 145 11.18 15.58 -11.63
N GLY A 146 11.28 16.83 -11.15
CA GLY A 146 10.64 18.00 -11.73
C GLY A 146 9.14 18.09 -11.51
N TYR A 147 8.51 17.13 -10.83
CA TYR A 147 7.09 17.18 -10.50
C TYR A 147 6.78 18.27 -9.49
N THR A 148 5.65 18.96 -9.69
CA THR A 148 5.19 20.02 -8.81
C THR A 148 3.96 19.59 -8.02
N TYR A 149 3.96 19.89 -6.73
CA TYR A 149 2.93 19.50 -5.77
C TYR A 149 2.38 20.71 -5.01
N TYR A 150 1.11 20.63 -4.64
CA TYR A 150 0.52 21.46 -3.60
C TYR A 150 0.62 20.76 -2.25
N LEU A 151 1.24 21.43 -1.27
CA LEU A 151 1.16 21.01 0.13
C LEU A 151 -0.10 21.57 0.77
N LEU A 152 -0.85 20.68 1.40
CA LEU A 152 -2.18 20.93 1.93
C LEU A 152 -2.16 21.14 3.45
N GLY A 153 -3.16 21.85 3.93
CA GLY A 153 -3.35 22.10 5.36
C GLY A 153 -3.55 20.83 6.20
N CYS A 154 -4.16 19.80 5.62
CA CYS A 154 -4.33 18.48 6.26
C CYS A 154 -3.04 17.66 6.36
N GLY A 155 -1.90 18.16 5.85
CA GLY A 155 -0.61 17.46 5.87
C GLY A 155 -0.37 16.52 4.69
N ARG A 156 -1.21 16.57 3.66
CA ARG A 156 -1.03 15.85 2.41
C ARG A 156 -0.42 16.72 1.33
N ARG A 157 0.02 16.09 0.25
CA ARG A 157 0.36 16.75 -1.01
C ARG A 157 -0.37 16.09 -2.17
N VAL A 158 -0.67 16.88 -3.19
CA VAL A 158 -1.28 16.44 -4.45
C VAL A 158 -0.51 17.01 -5.62
N TYR A 159 -0.54 16.37 -6.78
CA TYR A 159 0.01 16.95 -8.01
C TYR A 159 -0.75 18.23 -8.38
N THR A 160 -0.02 19.23 -8.88
CA THR A 160 -0.64 20.50 -9.28
C THR A 160 -1.63 20.35 -10.44
N GLU A 161 -1.45 19.35 -11.29
CA GLU A 161 -2.35 19.03 -12.40
C GLU A 161 -3.71 18.47 -11.95
N ASP A 162 -3.79 17.91 -10.75
CA ASP A 162 -5.01 17.35 -10.17
C ASP A 162 -5.84 18.36 -9.37
N ALA A 163 -5.42 19.61 -9.29
CA ALA A 163 -6.07 20.59 -8.44
C ALA A 163 -6.00 22.02 -8.98
N GLU A 164 -7.01 22.81 -8.64
CA GLU A 164 -7.08 24.24 -8.92
C GLU A 164 -6.92 25.05 -7.63
N VAL A 165 -6.27 26.21 -7.74
CA VAL A 165 -6.05 27.14 -6.62
C VAL A 165 -6.95 28.35 -6.77
N TYR A 166 -7.68 28.67 -5.69
CA TYR A 166 -8.52 29.86 -5.60
C TYR A 166 -7.97 30.81 -4.55
N GLU A 167 -7.94 32.10 -4.86
CA GLU A 167 -7.70 33.12 -3.86
C GLU A 167 -8.98 33.35 -3.04
N THR A 168 -8.85 33.31 -1.73
CA THR A 168 -9.96 33.61 -0.83
C THR A 168 -9.58 34.68 0.18
N SER A 169 -10.50 35.62 0.46
CA SER A 169 -10.39 36.57 1.54
C SER A 169 -10.80 35.98 2.89
N GLY A 170 -11.32 34.75 2.92
CA GLY A 170 -11.82 34.10 4.12
C GLY A 170 -10.98 32.88 4.52
N LYS A 171 -10.97 32.59 5.82
CA LYS A 171 -10.49 31.30 6.32
C LYS A 171 -11.58 30.25 6.08
N LEU A 172 -11.18 29.03 5.71
CA LEU A 172 -12.09 27.90 5.83
C LEU A 172 -12.47 27.77 7.30
N THR A 173 -13.78 27.84 7.58
CA THR A 173 -14.29 27.76 8.96
C THR A 173 -14.24 26.32 9.47
N GLU A 174 -14.26 26.18 10.80
CA GLU A 174 -14.42 24.86 11.41
C GLU A 174 -15.69 24.18 10.92
N ASN A 175 -15.58 22.88 10.61
CA ASN A 175 -16.69 22.07 10.15
C ASN A 175 -17.43 21.40 11.32
N LYS A 176 -18.75 21.39 11.19
CA LYS A 176 -19.65 20.53 11.95
C LYS A 176 -20.16 19.46 10.99
N VAL A 177 -19.94 18.22 11.32
CA VAL A 177 -20.34 17.10 10.48
C VAL A 177 -21.51 16.33 11.07
N SER A 178 -22.36 15.81 10.22
CA SER A 178 -23.38 14.84 10.61
C SER A 178 -23.37 13.65 9.66
N VAL A 179 -23.73 12.49 10.16
CA VAL A 179 -23.62 11.25 9.39
C VAL A 179 -24.91 10.45 9.44
N THR A 180 -25.22 9.81 8.32
CA THR A 180 -26.29 8.81 8.18
C THR A 180 -25.75 7.56 7.51
N ALA A 181 -26.47 6.44 7.60
CA ALA A 181 -26.15 5.22 6.86
C ALA A 181 -27.40 4.61 6.23
N SER A 182 -27.18 3.85 5.16
CA SER A 182 -28.20 3.04 4.51
C SER A 182 -27.59 1.75 3.99
N VAL A 183 -28.43 0.72 3.82
CA VAL A 183 -28.00 -0.59 3.29
C VAL A 183 -28.88 -0.92 2.10
N ALA A 184 -28.28 -0.92 0.91
CA ALA A 184 -29.01 -1.21 -0.35
C ALA A 184 -28.05 -1.62 -1.46
N GLY A 185 -28.52 -2.37 -2.45
CA GLY A 185 -27.82 -2.64 -3.70
C GLY A 185 -26.44 -3.31 -3.55
N GLY A 186 -26.22 -4.08 -2.49
CA GLY A 186 -24.92 -4.71 -2.24
C GLY A 186 -23.90 -3.80 -1.56
N TYR A 187 -24.35 -2.68 -0.97
CA TYR A 187 -23.49 -1.71 -0.27
C TYR A 187 -24.07 -1.29 1.07
N THR A 188 -23.19 -1.04 2.03
CA THR A 188 -23.46 -0.17 3.17
C THR A 188 -22.94 1.22 2.84
N THR A 189 -23.81 2.18 2.73
CA THR A 189 -23.47 3.56 2.37
C THR A 189 -23.49 4.43 3.60
N VAL A 190 -22.41 5.17 3.84
CA VAL A 190 -22.27 6.16 4.91
C VAL A 190 -22.13 7.53 4.25
N SER A 191 -23.09 8.42 4.53
CA SER A 191 -23.13 9.77 3.95
C SER A 191 -22.85 10.81 5.02
N LEU A 192 -21.83 11.63 4.78
CA LEU A 192 -21.41 12.71 5.68
C LEU A 192 -21.82 14.07 5.11
N ASN A 193 -22.59 14.83 5.87
CA ASN A 193 -22.86 16.23 5.61
C ASN A 193 -21.81 17.11 6.30
N SER A 194 -21.31 18.11 5.60
CA SER A 194 -20.35 19.08 6.10
C SER A 194 -20.64 20.48 5.55
N ALA A 195 -20.12 21.52 6.20
CA ALA A 195 -20.31 22.90 5.71
C ALA A 195 -19.54 23.15 4.41
N TRP A 196 -18.46 22.45 4.21
CA TRP A 196 -17.63 22.44 2.99
C TRP A 196 -16.94 21.08 2.83
N HIS A 197 -16.41 20.81 1.64
CA HIS A 197 -15.88 19.50 1.24
C HIS A 197 -14.52 19.21 1.89
N VAL A 198 -14.54 18.75 3.12
CA VAL A 198 -13.34 18.51 3.94
C VAL A 198 -12.48 17.35 3.42
N PRO A 199 -11.14 17.44 3.54
CA PRO A 199 -10.28 16.30 3.37
C PRO A 199 -10.53 15.25 4.46
N PHE A 200 -10.32 14.00 4.11
CA PHE A 200 -10.45 12.89 5.04
C PHE A 200 -9.31 11.88 4.85
N GLN A 201 -9.11 11.06 5.84
CA GLN A 201 -8.26 9.86 5.78
C GLN A 201 -9.12 8.64 6.08
N LEU A 202 -8.96 7.57 5.31
CA LEU A 202 -9.56 6.27 5.61
C LEU A 202 -8.43 5.27 5.83
N GLN A 203 -8.52 4.50 6.92
CA GLN A 203 -7.59 3.41 7.18
C GLN A 203 -8.31 2.21 7.80
N LEU A 204 -7.76 1.04 7.52
CA LEU A 204 -8.18 -0.21 8.15
C LEU A 204 -7.40 -0.41 9.46
N THR A 205 -8.04 -0.96 10.49
CA THR A 205 -7.45 -1.10 11.82
C THR A 205 -7.65 -2.51 12.37
N PRO A 206 -6.59 -3.19 12.88
CA PRO A 206 -5.19 -2.79 12.79
C PRO A 206 -4.70 -2.74 11.34
N GLN A 207 -3.76 -1.84 11.09
CA GLN A 207 -3.10 -1.76 9.79
C GLN A 207 -2.08 -2.89 9.69
N THR A 208 -2.10 -3.63 8.59
CA THR A 208 -1.28 -4.84 8.42
C THR A 208 0.07 -4.51 7.78
N TYR A 209 0.21 -3.34 7.16
CA TYR A 209 1.46 -2.96 6.49
C TYR A 209 2.54 -2.51 7.45
N PRO A 210 3.73 -3.09 7.37
CA PRO A 210 4.91 -2.35 7.72
C PRO A 210 5.12 -1.26 6.67
N TYR A 211 5.48 -0.08 7.12
CA TYR A 211 5.91 1.04 6.28
C TYR A 211 7.03 0.60 5.35
N VAL A 212 6.87 0.80 4.03
CA VAL A 212 7.95 0.59 3.06
C VAL A 212 8.39 1.94 2.54
N ASN A 213 9.60 2.35 2.91
CA ASN A 213 10.18 3.64 2.56
C ASN A 213 10.95 3.64 1.23
N GLN A 214 10.72 2.69 0.33
CA GLN A 214 11.49 2.65 -0.90
C GLN A 214 10.65 2.20 -2.09
N MET A 215 10.51 3.07 -3.05
CA MET A 215 10.29 2.74 -4.45
C MET A 215 11.62 2.21 -5.01
N GLY A 216 11.88 0.96 -4.81
CA GLY A 216 12.92 0.26 -5.55
C GLY A 216 12.27 -0.97 -6.15
N ASP A 217 12.62 -1.32 -7.36
CA ASP A 217 12.04 -2.41 -8.15
C ASP A 217 11.94 -3.75 -7.43
N PHE A 218 12.54 -3.86 -6.26
CA PHE A 218 12.59 -5.05 -5.44
C PHE A 218 12.55 -4.71 -3.94
N GLY A 219 11.65 -3.81 -3.52
CA GLY A 219 11.41 -3.50 -2.11
C GLY A 219 11.28 -4.77 -1.26
N PRO A 220 11.48 -4.70 0.06
CA PRO A 220 11.48 -5.88 0.92
C PRO A 220 10.20 -6.67 0.67
N LYS A 221 10.34 -8.00 0.62
CA LYS A 221 9.25 -8.95 0.41
C LYS A 221 8.32 -8.91 1.62
N TYR A 222 7.33 -8.04 1.60
CA TYR A 222 6.26 -8.06 2.59
C TYR A 222 5.14 -8.95 2.06
N ASP A 223 5.01 -10.10 2.69
CA ASP A 223 3.85 -10.96 2.48
C ASP A 223 2.83 -10.62 3.56
N VAL A 224 1.71 -10.01 3.16
CA VAL A 224 0.54 -9.92 4.02
C VAL A 224 -0.05 -11.33 4.15
N THR A 225 0.45 -12.08 5.11
CA THR A 225 0.04 -13.48 5.31
C THR A 225 -1.41 -13.62 5.74
N SER A 226 -1.95 -12.60 6.41
CA SER A 226 -3.35 -12.55 6.81
C SER A 226 -3.86 -11.10 6.87
N PHE A 227 -5.02 -10.87 6.32
CA PHE A 227 -5.73 -9.59 6.47
C PHE A 227 -6.61 -9.66 7.73
N THR A 228 -6.27 -8.89 8.76
CA THR A 228 -6.83 -8.99 10.12
C THR A 228 -7.56 -7.74 10.58
N ALA A 229 -7.92 -6.84 9.68
CA ALA A 229 -8.65 -5.63 10.05
C ALA A 229 -9.96 -5.97 10.79
N THR A 230 -10.22 -5.22 11.86
CA THR A 230 -11.43 -5.32 12.68
C THR A 230 -12.32 -4.10 12.55
N ALA A 231 -11.83 -3.03 11.95
CA ALA A 231 -12.57 -1.79 11.76
C ALA A 231 -12.05 -0.98 10.56
N VAL A 232 -12.90 -0.06 10.10
CA VAL A 232 -12.57 1.04 9.20
C VAL A 232 -12.63 2.32 10.02
N GLU A 233 -11.60 3.14 9.96
CA GLU A 233 -11.55 4.47 10.58
C GLU A 233 -11.50 5.55 9.49
N MET A 234 -12.44 6.49 9.56
CA MET A 234 -12.53 7.65 8.69
C MET A 234 -12.28 8.91 9.52
N THR A 235 -11.16 9.58 9.31
CA THR A 235 -10.78 10.79 10.04
C THR A 235 -10.98 12.01 9.16
N PHE A 236 -11.81 12.96 9.62
CA PHE A 236 -12.18 14.17 8.91
C PHE A 236 -11.40 15.36 9.45
N SER A 237 -10.70 16.06 8.57
CA SER A 237 -9.91 17.24 8.90
C SER A 237 -10.81 18.44 9.22
N TYR A 238 -10.28 19.43 9.93
CA TYR A 238 -10.96 20.70 10.27
C TYR A 238 -12.33 20.54 10.93
N THR A 239 -12.57 19.43 11.61
CA THR A 239 -13.84 19.08 12.21
C THR A 239 -13.79 19.26 13.73
N THR A 240 -14.65 20.13 14.27
CA THR A 240 -14.70 20.45 15.70
C THR A 240 -15.92 19.86 16.40
N TYR A 241 -16.90 19.40 15.63
CA TYR A 241 -18.10 18.75 16.15
C TYR A 241 -18.61 17.70 15.17
N ALA A 242 -18.96 16.55 15.71
CA ALA A 242 -19.61 15.47 14.97
C ALA A 242 -20.94 15.08 15.64
N SER A 243 -21.97 14.85 14.84
CA SER A 243 -23.30 14.45 15.32
C SER A 243 -23.88 13.34 14.46
N GLY A 244 -24.95 12.73 14.95
CA GLY A 244 -25.53 11.55 14.34
C GLY A 244 -24.67 10.30 14.59
N MET A 245 -25.33 9.17 14.67
CA MET A 245 -24.69 7.85 14.71
C MET A 245 -25.25 7.08 13.52
N PRO A 246 -24.42 6.63 12.58
CA PRO A 246 -24.92 5.88 11.45
C PRO A 246 -25.51 4.56 11.92
N ASP A 247 -26.76 4.30 11.59
CA ASP A 247 -27.39 3.02 11.88
C ASP A 247 -26.83 1.97 10.92
N VAL A 248 -26.02 1.07 11.47
CA VAL A 248 -25.40 -0.04 10.76
C VAL A 248 -25.98 -1.40 11.16
N SER A 249 -27.11 -1.42 11.84
CA SER A 249 -27.76 -2.65 12.37
C SER A 249 -28.02 -3.68 11.25
N GLU A 250 -28.51 -3.21 10.12
CA GLU A 250 -28.82 -4.01 8.92
C GLU A 250 -27.56 -4.29 8.04
N SER A 251 -26.42 -3.71 8.37
CA SER A 251 -25.20 -3.90 7.57
C SER A 251 -24.66 -5.32 7.72
N PRO A 252 -24.38 -6.05 6.64
CA PRO A 252 -23.68 -7.33 6.75
C PRO A 252 -22.19 -7.16 7.05
N LEU A 253 -21.64 -5.94 6.89
CA LEU A 253 -20.23 -5.64 7.11
C LEU A 253 -19.97 -5.15 8.54
N PHE A 254 -20.79 -4.22 9.04
CA PHE A 254 -20.52 -3.48 10.26
C PHE A 254 -21.45 -3.87 11.40
N SER A 255 -20.89 -3.98 12.61
CA SER A 255 -21.63 -4.29 13.83
C SER A 255 -21.87 -3.09 14.72
N ALA A 256 -21.04 -2.05 14.58
CA ALA A 256 -21.11 -0.84 15.39
C ALA A 256 -20.46 0.34 14.68
N ALA A 257 -20.87 1.54 15.07
CA ALA A 257 -20.25 2.80 14.70
C ALA A 257 -19.96 3.61 15.97
N THR A 258 -18.84 4.33 16.03
CA THR A 258 -18.48 5.20 17.15
C THR A 258 -17.72 6.42 16.66
N TRP A 259 -17.95 7.58 17.30
CA TRP A 259 -17.19 8.78 17.10
C TRP A 259 -16.08 8.91 18.13
N ARG A 260 -14.94 9.42 17.70
CA ARG A 260 -13.82 9.84 18.55
C ARG A 260 -13.36 11.24 18.16
N LYS A 261 -13.36 12.16 19.12
CA LYS A 261 -12.70 13.46 18.96
C LYS A 261 -11.19 13.26 19.12
N ASN A 262 -10.42 13.82 18.21
CA ASN A 262 -8.95 13.83 18.29
C ASN A 262 -8.45 15.20 18.85
N ASN A 263 -7.15 15.29 19.13
CA ASN A 263 -6.57 16.52 19.74
C ASN A 263 -6.18 17.60 18.71
N ASP A 264 -6.36 17.33 17.41
CA ASP A 264 -5.84 18.12 16.29
C ASP A 264 -6.95 18.73 15.40
N ASN A 265 -8.10 19.04 15.96
CA ASN A 265 -9.29 19.51 15.23
C ASN A 265 -9.74 18.53 14.14
N THR A 266 -9.64 17.25 14.42
CA THR A 266 -10.20 16.18 13.61
C THR A 266 -11.16 15.33 14.42
N TYR A 267 -12.07 14.63 13.71
CA TYR A 267 -12.95 13.61 14.28
C TYR A 267 -12.82 12.32 13.47
N THR A 268 -12.80 11.21 14.16
CA THR A 268 -12.75 9.88 13.54
C THR A 268 -14.08 9.16 13.75
N LEU A 269 -14.71 8.75 12.67
CA LEU A 269 -15.77 7.76 12.67
C LEU A 269 -15.15 6.38 12.50
N ARG A 270 -15.37 5.52 13.48
CA ARG A 270 -14.94 4.12 13.46
C ARG A 270 -16.14 3.22 13.21
N LEU A 271 -16.06 2.39 12.17
CA LEU A 271 -17.01 1.34 11.83
C LEU A 271 -16.38 -0.01 12.17
N THR A 272 -16.94 -0.75 13.13
CA THR A 272 -16.44 -2.06 13.55
C THR A 272 -16.94 -3.13 12.59
N LEU A 273 -16.04 -3.92 12.00
CA LEU A 273 -16.40 -5.05 11.14
C LEU A 273 -17.08 -6.17 11.94
N ARG A 274 -18.10 -6.82 11.38
CA ARG A 274 -18.76 -7.99 11.98
C ARG A 274 -17.84 -9.20 12.06
N LYS A 275 -16.96 -9.35 11.09
CA LYS A 275 -15.96 -10.42 11.00
C LYS A 275 -14.61 -9.81 10.70
N THR A 276 -13.58 -10.28 11.38
CA THR A 276 -12.19 -9.90 11.11
C THR A 276 -11.86 -10.19 9.64
N GLY A 277 -11.29 -9.21 8.96
CA GLY A 277 -10.89 -9.33 7.56
C GLY A 277 -12.03 -9.29 6.53
N ALA A 278 -13.28 -9.13 6.96
CA ALA A 278 -14.42 -9.03 6.04
C ALA A 278 -14.55 -7.61 5.46
N PHE A 279 -13.66 -7.26 4.54
CA PHE A 279 -13.68 -5.98 3.83
C PHE A 279 -13.36 -6.21 2.35
N TYR A 280 -14.18 -5.65 1.46
CA TYR A 280 -14.20 -5.99 0.03
C TYR A 280 -14.04 -4.78 -0.87
N GLY A 281 -13.66 -3.64 -0.29
CA GLY A 281 -13.47 -2.37 -0.99
C GLY A 281 -14.54 -1.33 -0.67
N TYR A 282 -14.28 -0.11 -1.13
CA TYR A 282 -15.19 1.02 -0.95
C TYR A 282 -15.04 2.01 -2.11
N HIS A 283 -16.15 2.64 -2.46
CA HIS A 283 -16.19 3.81 -3.33
C HIS A 283 -16.37 5.06 -2.49
N VAL A 284 -15.76 6.18 -2.89
CA VAL A 284 -15.97 7.48 -2.24
C VAL A 284 -16.13 8.56 -3.29
N GLU A 285 -17.15 9.42 -3.09
CA GLU A 285 -17.46 10.54 -3.98
C GLU A 285 -18.12 11.69 -3.20
N TRP A 286 -18.02 12.90 -3.74
CA TRP A 286 -18.90 14.02 -3.37
C TRP A 286 -20.16 13.97 -4.24
N LYS A 287 -21.30 13.80 -3.60
CA LYS A 287 -22.61 13.75 -4.26
C LYS A 287 -23.61 14.59 -3.50
N ASP A 288 -24.31 15.50 -4.21
CA ASP A 288 -25.31 16.39 -3.60
C ASP A 288 -24.81 17.08 -2.32
N ASN A 289 -23.57 17.55 -2.35
CA ASN A 289 -22.85 18.18 -1.23
C ASN A 289 -22.61 17.28 -0.01
N GLN A 290 -22.70 15.96 -0.18
CA GLN A 290 -22.39 14.96 0.83
C GLN A 290 -21.15 14.17 0.41
N LEU A 291 -20.28 13.86 1.37
CA LEU A 291 -19.22 12.88 1.18
C LEU A 291 -19.82 11.47 1.40
N VAL A 292 -19.87 10.70 0.34
CA VAL A 292 -20.56 9.40 0.32
C VAL A 292 -19.52 8.27 0.24
N PHE A 293 -19.47 7.44 1.25
CA PHE A 293 -18.67 6.20 1.28
C PHE A 293 -19.61 5.01 1.04
N SER A 294 -19.39 4.27 -0.02
CA SER A 294 -20.14 3.05 -0.35
C SER A 294 -19.25 1.83 -0.14
N PHE A 295 -19.43 1.13 0.98
CA PHE A 295 -18.68 -0.07 1.35
C PHE A 295 -19.32 -1.29 0.71
N LYS A 296 -18.56 -2.01 -0.10
CA LYS A 296 -19.02 -3.15 -0.87
C LYS A 296 -19.28 -4.36 0.02
N HIS A 297 -20.41 -5.03 -0.18
CA HIS A 297 -20.69 -6.32 0.43
C HIS A 297 -20.05 -7.45 -0.40
N LYS A 298 -19.75 -8.56 0.27
CA LYS A 298 -19.39 -9.80 -0.42
C LYS A 298 -20.53 -10.24 -1.32
N THR A 299 -20.24 -10.53 -2.58
CA THR A 299 -21.22 -11.15 -3.48
C THR A 299 -21.53 -12.55 -2.99
N ASP A 300 -22.81 -12.82 -2.76
CA ASP A 300 -23.27 -14.14 -2.30
C ASP A 300 -23.27 -15.15 -3.46
N ILE A 301 -22.32 -16.07 -3.41
CA ILE A 301 -22.19 -17.16 -4.36
C ILE A 301 -22.65 -18.51 -3.78
N SER A 302 -23.26 -18.53 -2.59
CA SER A 302 -23.61 -19.77 -1.87
C SER A 302 -24.61 -20.66 -2.63
N LYS A 303 -25.42 -20.05 -3.48
CA LYS A 303 -26.41 -20.73 -4.31
C LYS A 303 -25.93 -21.05 -5.73
N ASN A 304 -24.69 -20.67 -6.06
CA ASN A 304 -24.14 -20.90 -7.38
C ASN A 304 -23.85 -22.39 -7.61
N THR A 305 -24.01 -22.83 -8.85
CA THR A 305 -23.69 -24.21 -9.22
C THR A 305 -22.20 -24.39 -9.39
N ALA A 306 -21.72 -25.63 -9.29
CA ALA A 306 -20.32 -25.97 -9.53
C ALA A 306 -19.84 -25.57 -10.95
N SER A 307 -20.74 -25.57 -11.94
CA SER A 307 -20.45 -25.13 -13.32
C SER A 307 -20.46 -23.63 -13.52
N LYS A 308 -21.10 -22.88 -12.62
CA LYS A 308 -21.23 -21.40 -12.67
C LYS A 308 -20.92 -20.77 -11.30
N PRO A 309 -19.70 -21.03 -10.74
CA PRO A 309 -19.36 -20.61 -9.38
C PRO A 309 -19.25 -19.08 -9.21
N LEU A 310 -19.09 -18.32 -10.30
CA LEU A 310 -18.91 -16.86 -10.28
C LEU A 310 -20.17 -16.11 -10.74
N SER A 311 -21.34 -16.76 -10.80
CA SER A 311 -22.59 -16.08 -11.18
C SER A 311 -22.90 -14.94 -10.21
N GLY A 312 -23.29 -13.78 -10.76
CA GLY A 312 -23.56 -12.57 -10.00
C GLY A 312 -22.34 -11.68 -9.74
N MET A 313 -21.14 -12.15 -10.03
CA MET A 313 -19.93 -11.34 -9.92
C MET A 313 -19.66 -10.52 -11.18
N THR A 314 -19.18 -9.30 -10.99
CA THR A 314 -18.60 -8.46 -12.05
C THR A 314 -17.09 -8.39 -11.84
N ILE A 315 -16.32 -8.72 -12.87
CA ILE A 315 -14.86 -8.73 -12.83
C ILE A 315 -14.33 -7.83 -13.94
N VAL A 316 -13.48 -6.88 -13.59
CA VAL A 316 -12.74 -6.10 -14.58
C VAL A 316 -11.44 -6.82 -14.90
N VAL A 317 -11.19 -7.03 -16.20
CA VAL A 317 -9.93 -7.57 -16.72
C VAL A 317 -9.26 -6.49 -17.55
N ASP A 318 -8.11 -6.07 -17.09
CA ASP A 318 -7.27 -5.11 -17.80
C ASP A 318 -6.21 -5.86 -18.61
N ALA A 319 -6.05 -5.47 -19.87
CA ALA A 319 -4.99 -5.96 -20.75
C ALA A 319 -3.91 -4.86 -20.81
N GLY A 320 -2.83 -5.02 -20.08
CA GLY A 320 -1.80 -4.00 -19.96
C GLY A 320 -1.25 -3.52 -21.30
N HIS A 321 -0.82 -2.25 -21.35
CA HIS A 321 -0.31 -1.59 -22.55
C HIS A 321 -1.34 -1.48 -23.68
N GLY A 322 -0.86 -1.19 -24.90
CA GLY A 322 -1.70 -1.09 -26.10
C GLY A 322 -1.38 0.14 -26.95
N GLY A 323 -1.69 0.07 -28.24
CA GLY A 323 -1.40 1.13 -29.18
C GLY A 323 0.11 1.47 -29.21
N GLU A 324 0.46 2.71 -28.94
CA GLU A 324 1.85 3.18 -28.86
C GLU A 324 2.60 2.68 -27.61
N TRP A 325 1.90 2.27 -26.56
CA TRP A 325 2.50 1.67 -25.37
C TRP A 325 2.73 0.19 -25.59
N SER A 326 3.92 -0.15 -26.04
CA SER A 326 4.28 -1.52 -26.40
C SER A 326 4.47 -2.46 -25.20
N GLY A 327 4.83 -1.91 -24.03
CA GLY A 327 5.39 -2.70 -22.94
C GLY A 327 6.78 -3.23 -23.27
N THR A 328 7.23 -4.25 -22.57
CA THR A 328 8.47 -4.95 -22.85
C THR A 328 8.38 -5.78 -24.14
N TYR A 329 9.46 -6.41 -24.55
CA TYR A 329 9.47 -7.24 -25.77
C TYR A 329 10.18 -8.57 -25.53
N GLY A 330 9.78 -9.58 -26.29
CA GLY A 330 10.33 -10.92 -26.23
C GLY A 330 11.75 -10.99 -26.78
N VAL A 331 12.67 -11.53 -25.96
CA VAL A 331 14.10 -11.60 -26.28
C VAL A 331 14.40 -12.47 -27.50
N THR A 332 13.54 -13.46 -27.81
CA THR A 332 13.73 -14.36 -28.95
C THR A 332 12.85 -14.01 -30.15
N SER A 333 11.65 -13.49 -29.94
CA SER A 333 10.67 -13.24 -31.01
C SER A 333 10.51 -11.76 -31.38
N GLY A 334 10.90 -10.84 -30.50
CA GLY A 334 10.63 -9.42 -30.65
C GLY A 334 9.14 -9.06 -30.53
N LEU A 335 8.28 -9.99 -30.08
CA LEU A 335 6.86 -9.70 -29.79
C LEU A 335 6.76 -8.71 -28.64
N TYR A 336 5.88 -7.73 -28.77
CA TYR A 336 5.61 -6.78 -27.71
C TYR A 336 4.63 -7.35 -26.68
N GLU A 337 4.82 -6.98 -25.43
CA GLU A 337 3.98 -7.35 -24.29
C GLU A 337 2.49 -7.08 -24.55
N LYS A 338 2.15 -5.91 -25.10
CA LYS A 338 0.76 -5.52 -25.43
C LYS A 338 -0.01 -6.57 -26.25
N THR A 339 0.69 -7.37 -27.05
CA THR A 339 0.09 -8.42 -27.87
C THR A 339 -0.31 -9.62 -27.00
N LEU A 340 0.60 -10.07 -26.14
CA LEU A 340 0.37 -11.22 -25.28
C LEU A 340 -0.63 -10.90 -24.17
N THR A 341 -0.56 -9.70 -23.59
CA THR A 341 -1.53 -9.27 -22.56
C THR A 341 -2.96 -9.30 -23.10
N LEU A 342 -3.16 -8.78 -24.33
CA LEU A 342 -4.49 -8.81 -24.97
C LEU A 342 -4.98 -10.24 -25.26
N GLN A 343 -4.08 -11.12 -25.72
CA GLN A 343 -4.41 -12.51 -26.01
C GLN A 343 -4.84 -13.27 -24.73
N ILE A 344 -4.04 -13.15 -23.67
CA ILE A 344 -4.32 -13.80 -22.37
C ILE A 344 -5.58 -13.21 -21.73
N ALA A 345 -5.73 -11.88 -21.74
CA ALA A 345 -6.91 -11.22 -21.18
C ALA A 345 -8.21 -11.64 -21.87
N LYS A 346 -8.22 -11.82 -23.19
CA LYS A 346 -9.40 -12.35 -23.92
C LYS A 346 -9.72 -13.79 -23.57
N LYS A 347 -8.70 -14.64 -23.38
CA LYS A 347 -8.90 -16.02 -22.93
C LYS A 347 -9.44 -16.05 -21.49
N LEU A 348 -8.91 -15.19 -20.63
CA LEU A 348 -9.40 -15.02 -19.25
C LEU A 348 -10.84 -14.52 -19.24
N GLN A 349 -11.19 -13.53 -20.05
CA GLN A 349 -12.58 -13.08 -20.22
C GLN A 349 -13.49 -14.26 -20.54
N SER A 350 -13.15 -15.02 -21.58
CA SER A 350 -13.97 -16.18 -22.00
C SER A 350 -14.10 -17.21 -20.89
N LYS A 351 -13.01 -17.50 -20.17
CA LYS A 351 -13.00 -18.46 -19.06
C LYS A 351 -13.87 -17.99 -17.89
N LEU A 352 -13.73 -16.75 -17.44
CA LEU A 352 -14.52 -16.18 -16.35
C LEU A 352 -16.02 -16.13 -16.71
N GLN A 353 -16.36 -15.75 -17.95
CA GLN A 353 -17.74 -15.78 -18.46
C GLN A 353 -18.30 -17.21 -18.50
N SER A 354 -17.48 -18.19 -18.88
CA SER A 354 -17.88 -19.60 -18.83
C SER A 354 -18.21 -20.07 -17.41
N LEU A 355 -17.61 -19.47 -16.39
CA LEU A 355 -17.85 -19.69 -14.96
C LEU A 355 -18.99 -18.83 -14.38
N GLY A 356 -19.65 -18.01 -15.21
CA GLY A 356 -20.84 -17.24 -14.85
C GLY A 356 -20.60 -15.75 -14.51
N ALA A 357 -19.35 -15.28 -14.52
CA ALA A 357 -19.08 -13.88 -14.25
C ALA A 357 -19.48 -12.95 -15.41
N THR A 358 -19.87 -11.71 -15.06
CA THR A 358 -19.87 -10.57 -15.99
C THR A 358 -18.45 -10.03 -16.06
N VAL A 359 -17.90 -9.87 -17.28
CA VAL A 359 -16.54 -9.38 -17.45
C VAL A 359 -16.53 -8.09 -18.25
N VAL A 360 -15.86 -7.08 -17.71
CA VAL A 360 -15.61 -5.78 -18.35
C VAL A 360 -14.13 -5.73 -18.70
N MET A 361 -13.80 -5.45 -19.97
CA MET A 361 -12.43 -5.36 -20.47
C MET A 361 -11.99 -3.90 -20.55
N SER A 362 -10.73 -3.58 -20.19
CA SER A 362 -10.15 -2.25 -20.42
C SER A 362 -10.00 -1.95 -21.90
N ARG A 363 -9.59 -2.94 -22.68
CA ARG A 363 -9.49 -2.88 -24.14
C ARG A 363 -9.76 -4.25 -24.77
N THR A 364 -10.29 -4.22 -25.98
CA THR A 364 -10.54 -5.45 -26.77
C THR A 364 -9.78 -5.44 -28.10
N ALA A 365 -9.03 -4.37 -28.36
CA ALA A 365 -8.19 -4.18 -29.53
C ALA A 365 -6.80 -3.65 -29.14
N ASP A 366 -5.88 -3.53 -30.08
CA ASP A 366 -4.58 -2.89 -29.86
C ASP A 366 -4.72 -1.37 -29.89
N VAL A 367 -5.25 -0.83 -28.81
CA VAL A 367 -5.43 0.61 -28.56
C VAL A 367 -4.81 0.97 -27.23
N LYS A 368 -4.27 2.20 -27.12
CA LYS A 368 -3.82 2.78 -25.86
C LYS A 368 -5.02 3.11 -24.98
N VAL A 369 -4.93 2.78 -23.70
CA VAL A 369 -5.87 3.23 -22.65
C VAL A 369 -5.02 3.81 -21.52
N GLU A 370 -5.27 5.05 -21.16
CA GLU A 370 -4.53 5.70 -20.07
C GLU A 370 -4.81 5.02 -18.72
N LEU A 371 -3.83 5.01 -17.82
CA LEU A 371 -3.99 4.37 -16.50
C LEU A 371 -5.15 4.96 -15.71
N HIS A 372 -5.35 6.29 -15.82
CA HIS A 372 -6.48 6.98 -15.20
C HIS A 372 -7.83 6.51 -15.78
N ASP A 373 -7.89 6.27 -17.09
CA ASP A 373 -9.11 5.78 -17.73
C ASP A 373 -9.43 4.34 -17.30
N VAL A 374 -8.41 3.48 -17.13
CA VAL A 374 -8.57 2.13 -16.56
C VAL A 374 -9.14 2.20 -15.15
N ALA A 375 -8.60 3.07 -14.29
CA ALA A 375 -9.10 3.25 -12.93
C ALA A 375 -10.53 3.80 -12.93
N THR A 376 -10.82 4.82 -13.72
CA THR A 376 -12.15 5.44 -13.83
C THR A 376 -13.20 4.45 -14.36
N MET A 377 -12.85 3.69 -15.39
CA MET A 377 -13.72 2.63 -15.92
C MET A 377 -13.99 1.56 -14.87
N THR A 378 -12.97 1.14 -14.13
CA THR A 378 -13.08 0.16 -13.06
C THR A 378 -14.05 0.65 -11.98
N ARG A 379 -13.86 1.85 -11.48
CA ARG A 379 -14.73 2.46 -10.47
C ARG A 379 -16.20 2.56 -10.96
N LYS A 380 -16.39 2.96 -12.23
CA LYS A 380 -17.72 3.05 -12.85
C LYS A 380 -18.39 1.68 -13.01
N ALA A 381 -17.64 0.63 -13.27
CA ALA A 381 -18.14 -0.74 -13.38
C ALA A 381 -18.56 -1.33 -12.03
N LYS A 382 -18.11 -0.76 -10.90
CA LYS A 382 -18.37 -1.24 -9.52
C LYS A 382 -18.11 -2.74 -9.36
N PRO A 383 -16.93 -3.24 -9.76
CA PRO A 383 -16.67 -4.67 -9.87
C PRO A 383 -16.50 -5.33 -8.51
N ASP A 384 -16.53 -6.65 -8.49
CA ASP A 384 -16.15 -7.46 -7.34
C ASP A 384 -14.64 -7.66 -7.27
N LEU A 385 -13.98 -7.69 -8.44
CA LEU A 385 -12.54 -7.88 -8.56
C LEU A 385 -12.00 -7.10 -9.77
N PHE A 386 -10.73 -6.69 -9.67
CA PHE A 386 -9.94 -6.15 -10.77
C PHE A 386 -8.67 -6.98 -10.97
N ILE A 387 -8.39 -7.36 -12.20
CA ILE A 387 -7.21 -8.16 -12.58
C ILE A 387 -6.55 -7.52 -13.80
N SER A 388 -5.33 -6.99 -13.64
CA SER A 388 -4.51 -6.50 -14.73
C SER A 388 -3.52 -7.58 -15.17
N ILE A 389 -3.37 -7.78 -16.46
CA ILE A 389 -2.50 -8.78 -17.09
C ILE A 389 -1.31 -8.11 -17.72
N HIS A 390 -0.11 -8.47 -17.27
CA HIS A 390 1.18 -7.97 -17.71
C HIS A 390 2.20 -9.08 -17.93
N MET A 391 3.36 -8.71 -18.49
CA MET A 391 4.55 -9.55 -18.60
C MET A 391 5.75 -8.76 -18.10
N ASP A 392 6.54 -9.36 -17.25
CA ASP A 392 7.73 -8.74 -16.67
C ASP A 392 8.88 -8.67 -17.68
N GLY A 393 9.77 -7.71 -17.47
CA GLY A 393 10.99 -7.53 -18.26
C GLY A 393 12.09 -6.88 -17.44
N VAL A 394 13.27 -7.50 -17.40
CA VAL A 394 14.47 -7.00 -16.71
C VAL A 394 15.71 -7.29 -17.52
N ASP A 395 16.80 -6.57 -17.23
CA ASP A 395 18.07 -6.71 -17.99
C ASP A 395 18.85 -8.01 -17.69
N PHE A 396 18.35 -8.89 -16.82
CA PHE A 396 19.01 -10.16 -16.51
C PHE A 396 18.17 -11.36 -16.91
N GLU A 397 18.72 -12.17 -17.80
CA GLU A 397 18.08 -13.35 -18.36
C GLU A 397 17.72 -14.45 -17.34
N SER A 398 18.33 -14.41 -16.14
CA SER A 398 18.04 -15.38 -15.07
C SER A 398 16.71 -15.19 -14.37
N ALA A 399 16.11 -13.99 -14.46
CA ALA A 399 14.79 -13.74 -13.91
C ALA A 399 13.73 -14.54 -14.67
N ASN A 400 12.89 -15.27 -13.96
CA ASN A 400 11.88 -16.13 -14.57
C ASN A 400 10.69 -16.37 -13.63
N GLY A 401 9.58 -16.82 -14.20
CA GLY A 401 8.36 -17.19 -13.48
C GLY A 401 7.44 -16.02 -13.18
N PRO A 402 6.21 -16.29 -12.73
CA PRO A 402 5.17 -15.29 -12.55
C PRO A 402 5.29 -14.57 -11.20
N THR A 403 4.73 -13.35 -11.13
CA THR A 403 4.59 -12.57 -9.89
C THR A 403 3.21 -11.91 -9.87
N CYS A 404 2.54 -11.88 -8.72
CA CYS A 404 1.27 -11.16 -8.60
C CYS A 404 1.40 -10.00 -7.61
N PHE A 405 1.10 -8.80 -8.08
CA PHE A 405 1.22 -7.58 -7.28
C PHE A 405 -0.15 -7.12 -6.79
N TYR A 406 -0.16 -6.52 -5.60
CA TYR A 406 -1.32 -5.91 -4.98
C TYR A 406 -0.91 -4.62 -4.25
N TYR A 407 -1.86 -3.72 -4.05
CA TYR A 407 -1.65 -2.50 -3.25
C TYR A 407 -2.45 -2.55 -1.95
N ASN A 408 -3.77 -2.69 -2.02
CA ASN A 408 -4.63 -2.73 -0.83
C ASN A 408 -4.48 -4.06 -0.08
N GLU A 409 -4.40 -4.02 1.25
CA GLU A 409 -4.22 -5.21 2.12
C GLU A 409 -5.25 -6.32 1.87
N TYR A 410 -6.50 -5.93 1.64
CA TYR A 410 -7.59 -6.86 1.35
C TYR A 410 -7.48 -7.53 -0.04
N SER A 411 -6.54 -7.09 -0.88
CA SER A 411 -6.22 -7.71 -2.17
C SER A 411 -5.18 -8.82 -2.06
N ALA A 412 -4.41 -8.89 -0.97
CA ALA A 412 -3.30 -9.83 -0.81
C ALA A 412 -3.74 -11.30 -0.93
N ALA A 413 -4.91 -11.64 -0.40
CA ALA A 413 -5.45 -13.01 -0.48
C ALA A 413 -5.80 -13.40 -1.93
N LEU A 414 -6.33 -12.45 -2.72
CA LEU A 414 -6.59 -12.65 -4.16
C LEU A 414 -5.27 -12.89 -4.91
N ALA A 415 -4.27 -12.03 -4.66
CA ALA A 415 -2.96 -12.17 -5.29
C ALA A 415 -2.33 -13.54 -4.99
N ARG A 416 -2.36 -13.99 -3.73
CA ARG A 416 -1.84 -15.32 -3.34
C ARG A 416 -2.58 -16.46 -4.02
N SER A 417 -3.90 -16.40 -4.07
CA SER A 417 -4.70 -17.46 -4.68
C SER A 417 -4.44 -17.57 -6.18
N ILE A 418 -4.34 -16.43 -6.88
CA ILE A 418 -4.02 -16.41 -8.31
C ILE A 418 -2.60 -16.94 -8.55
N ILE A 419 -1.59 -16.39 -7.85
CA ILE A 419 -0.20 -16.74 -8.12
C ILE A 419 0.12 -18.20 -7.80
N ALA A 420 -0.51 -18.78 -6.78
CA ALA A 420 -0.34 -20.21 -6.47
C ALA A 420 -0.81 -21.12 -7.62
N ASN A 421 -1.95 -20.81 -8.23
CA ASN A 421 -2.49 -21.55 -9.36
C ASN A 421 -1.67 -21.34 -10.63
N VAL A 422 -1.19 -20.12 -10.87
CA VAL A 422 -0.37 -19.77 -12.04
C VAL A 422 1.00 -20.45 -11.94
N ASP A 423 1.66 -20.39 -10.78
CA ASP A 423 2.95 -21.06 -10.57
C ASP A 423 2.82 -22.57 -10.70
N ALA A 424 1.80 -23.18 -10.11
CA ALA A 424 1.52 -24.62 -10.29
C ALA A 424 1.31 -25.01 -11.76
N THR A 425 0.85 -24.07 -12.59
CA THR A 425 0.74 -24.30 -14.04
C THR A 425 2.11 -24.23 -14.71
N TYR A 426 2.95 -23.27 -14.36
CA TYR A 426 4.34 -23.20 -14.83
C TYR A 426 5.13 -24.47 -14.49
N GLN A 427 4.99 -25.00 -13.26
CA GLN A 427 5.72 -26.18 -12.78
C GLN A 427 5.42 -27.45 -13.58
N LYS A 428 4.37 -27.48 -14.39
CA LYS A 428 4.10 -28.58 -15.34
C LYS A 428 4.99 -28.54 -16.59
N HIS A 429 5.56 -27.39 -16.89
CA HIS A 429 6.32 -27.12 -18.12
C HIS A 429 7.80 -26.85 -17.83
N LYS A 430 8.12 -26.20 -16.74
CA LYS A 430 9.48 -25.82 -16.35
C LYS A 430 9.53 -25.46 -14.87
N GLU A 431 10.72 -25.58 -14.28
CA GLU A 431 10.98 -25.00 -12.96
C GLU A 431 10.98 -23.47 -13.02
N THR A 432 10.40 -22.85 -12.02
CA THR A 432 10.38 -21.39 -11.84
C THR A 432 10.96 -21.02 -10.50
N THR A 433 11.50 -19.81 -10.42
CA THR A 433 11.75 -19.19 -9.12
C THR A 433 10.42 -18.62 -8.62
N TYR A 434 9.80 -19.27 -7.62
CA TYR A 434 8.54 -18.78 -7.04
C TYR A 434 8.74 -17.38 -6.44
N ARG A 435 8.07 -16.40 -7.02
CA ARG A 435 8.17 -14.99 -6.62
C ARG A 435 7.00 -14.54 -5.75
N GLY A 436 5.90 -15.27 -5.77
CA GLY A 436 4.75 -15.09 -4.88
C GLY A 436 3.93 -13.84 -5.12
N ALA A 437 3.09 -13.52 -4.14
CA ALA A 437 2.34 -12.28 -4.09
C ALA A 437 3.20 -11.20 -3.44
N LYS A 438 3.22 -9.99 -4.03
CA LYS A 438 4.05 -8.87 -3.54
C LYS A 438 3.25 -7.58 -3.46
N TRP A 439 3.55 -6.79 -2.45
CA TRP A 439 3.06 -5.42 -2.41
C TRP A 439 3.84 -4.54 -3.40
N ASN A 440 3.13 -3.73 -4.19
CA ASN A 440 3.73 -2.69 -5.03
C ASN A 440 2.68 -1.61 -5.35
N PRO A 441 3.04 -0.32 -5.35
CA PRO A 441 2.13 0.78 -5.60
C PRO A 441 1.85 1.02 -7.10
N TYR A 442 1.57 -0.02 -7.88
CA TYR A 442 1.12 0.16 -9.26
C TYR A 442 -0.21 0.90 -9.32
N TYR A 443 -0.31 1.88 -10.20
CA TYR A 443 -1.45 2.80 -10.26
C TYR A 443 -2.80 2.06 -10.33
N VAL A 444 -2.94 1.11 -11.24
CA VAL A 444 -4.20 0.38 -11.44
C VAL A 444 -4.59 -0.53 -10.28
N THR A 445 -3.64 -0.95 -9.44
CA THR A 445 -3.94 -1.77 -8.25
C THR A 445 -4.39 -0.94 -7.04
N ARG A 446 -4.32 0.39 -7.14
CA ARG A 446 -4.70 1.30 -6.04
C ARG A 446 -6.20 1.58 -5.98
N VAL A 447 -6.99 1.15 -6.98
CA VAL A 447 -8.45 1.27 -6.91
C VAL A 447 -8.97 0.69 -5.60
N SER A 448 -9.78 1.49 -4.90
CA SER A 448 -10.32 1.13 -3.58
C SER A 448 -11.63 0.37 -3.65
N ASP A 449 -12.26 0.33 -4.81
CA ASP A 449 -13.63 -0.14 -5.02
C ASP A 449 -13.78 -1.66 -4.88
N CYS A 450 -12.69 -2.41 -5.05
CA CYS A 450 -12.66 -3.87 -4.95
C CYS A 450 -11.23 -4.38 -4.69
N PRO A 451 -11.04 -5.66 -4.33
CA PRO A 451 -9.73 -6.31 -4.43
C PRO A 451 -9.17 -6.22 -5.84
N ALA A 452 -7.94 -5.69 -5.96
CA ALA A 452 -7.28 -5.39 -7.22
C ALA A 452 -5.87 -5.97 -7.26
N VAL A 453 -5.50 -6.61 -8.36
CA VAL A 453 -4.18 -7.20 -8.56
C VAL A 453 -3.64 -6.94 -9.96
N LEU A 454 -2.31 -6.95 -10.08
CA LEU A 454 -1.59 -6.96 -11.34
C LEU A 454 -0.75 -8.24 -11.39
N LEU A 455 -0.98 -9.06 -12.41
CA LEU A 455 -0.27 -10.30 -12.63
C LEU A 455 0.77 -10.13 -13.73
N GLU A 456 2.03 -10.24 -13.36
CA GLU A 456 3.13 -10.49 -14.29
C GLU A 456 3.14 -11.97 -14.61
N CYS A 457 2.70 -12.32 -15.81
CA CYS A 457 2.51 -13.72 -16.19
C CYS A 457 3.81 -14.52 -16.40
N GLY A 458 4.95 -13.83 -16.45
CA GLY A 458 6.30 -14.36 -16.65
C GLY A 458 7.17 -13.32 -17.34
N PHE A 459 8.45 -13.61 -17.56
CA PHE A 459 9.43 -12.68 -18.11
C PHE A 459 9.56 -12.82 -19.63
N MET A 460 9.27 -11.76 -20.37
CA MET A 460 9.56 -11.74 -21.82
C MET A 460 11.06 -11.67 -22.14
N THR A 461 11.86 -11.22 -21.19
CA THR A 461 13.33 -11.20 -21.26
C THR A 461 13.98 -12.54 -20.90
N ASN A 462 13.18 -13.56 -20.50
CA ASN A 462 13.63 -14.93 -20.30
C ASN A 462 13.14 -15.81 -21.47
N ALA A 463 14.06 -16.40 -22.23
CA ALA A 463 13.74 -17.18 -23.42
C ALA A 463 12.79 -18.37 -23.16
N ALA A 464 12.88 -18.99 -22.00
CA ALA A 464 12.02 -20.15 -21.65
C ALA A 464 10.61 -19.70 -21.24
N ASP A 465 10.47 -18.58 -20.50
CA ASP A 465 9.16 -17.99 -20.21
C ASP A 465 8.48 -17.51 -21.49
N GLU A 466 9.23 -16.76 -22.33
CA GLU A 466 8.72 -16.29 -23.61
C GLU A 466 8.25 -17.44 -24.51
N ALA A 467 9.02 -18.53 -24.56
CA ALA A 467 8.66 -19.71 -25.36
C ALA A 467 7.30 -20.30 -24.97
N LEU A 468 6.94 -20.27 -23.68
CA LEU A 468 5.63 -20.69 -23.18
C LEU A 468 4.57 -19.61 -23.46
N LEU A 469 4.81 -18.36 -23.06
CA LEU A 469 3.86 -17.23 -23.10
C LEU A 469 3.30 -16.99 -24.51
N LYS A 470 4.07 -17.26 -25.56
CA LYS A 470 3.62 -17.07 -26.94
C LYS A 470 2.79 -18.24 -27.50
N THR A 471 2.62 -19.34 -26.74
CA THR A 471 1.82 -20.48 -27.22
C THR A 471 0.36 -20.36 -26.80
N ASP A 472 -0.56 -20.68 -27.72
CA ASP A 472 -1.99 -20.61 -27.49
C ASP A 472 -2.46 -21.55 -26.35
N SER A 473 -1.85 -22.75 -26.27
CA SER A 473 -2.14 -23.73 -25.22
C SER A 473 -1.79 -23.20 -23.84
N PHE A 474 -0.57 -22.69 -23.66
CA PHE A 474 -0.12 -22.16 -22.36
C PHE A 474 -0.90 -20.94 -21.92
N GLN A 475 -1.22 -20.02 -22.85
CA GLN A 475 -2.10 -18.88 -22.55
C GLN A 475 -3.48 -19.34 -22.07
N SER A 476 -4.00 -20.43 -22.63
CA SER A 476 -5.29 -21.00 -22.21
C SER A 476 -5.19 -21.65 -20.83
N GLU A 477 -4.06 -22.32 -20.53
CA GLU A 477 -3.77 -22.85 -19.20
C GLU A 477 -3.62 -21.74 -18.14
N LEU A 478 -2.93 -20.64 -18.48
CA LEU A 478 -2.82 -19.46 -17.60
C LEU A 478 -4.21 -18.86 -17.30
N ALA A 479 -5.02 -18.67 -18.33
CA ALA A 479 -6.39 -18.14 -18.13
C ALA A 479 -7.22 -19.04 -17.23
N ALA A 480 -7.08 -20.36 -17.36
CA ALA A 480 -7.75 -21.31 -16.48
C ALA A 480 -7.21 -21.26 -15.04
N ALA A 481 -5.89 -21.13 -14.86
CA ALA A 481 -5.24 -21.03 -13.56
C ALA A 481 -5.67 -19.75 -12.82
N ILE A 482 -5.67 -18.60 -13.51
CA ILE A 482 -6.13 -17.32 -12.94
C ILE A 482 -7.59 -17.45 -12.49
N ALA A 483 -8.45 -17.99 -13.35
CA ALA A 483 -9.87 -18.18 -13.02
C ALA A 483 -10.08 -19.15 -11.84
N SER A 484 -9.26 -20.20 -11.70
CA SER A 484 -9.28 -21.09 -10.54
C SER A 484 -8.92 -20.36 -9.26
N GLY A 485 -7.85 -19.53 -9.29
CA GLY A 485 -7.47 -18.68 -8.16
C GLY A 485 -8.58 -17.70 -7.75
N VAL A 486 -9.30 -17.13 -8.72
CA VAL A 486 -10.48 -16.28 -8.44
C VAL A 486 -11.57 -17.07 -7.70
N VAL A 487 -11.90 -18.27 -8.15
CA VAL A 487 -12.92 -19.14 -7.52
C VAL A 487 -12.52 -19.52 -6.09
N GLU A 488 -11.25 -19.90 -5.88
CA GLU A 488 -10.71 -20.25 -4.56
C GLU A 488 -10.75 -19.08 -3.63
N PHE A 489 -10.29 -17.90 -4.07
CA PHE A 489 -10.35 -16.66 -3.30
C PHE A 489 -11.77 -16.36 -2.86
N GLN A 490 -12.74 -16.35 -3.78
CA GLN A 490 -14.13 -16.02 -3.46
C GLN A 490 -14.74 -16.98 -2.44
N LYS A 491 -14.38 -18.27 -2.49
CA LYS A 491 -14.81 -19.27 -1.50
C LYS A 491 -14.15 -19.07 -0.13
N SER A 492 -12.93 -18.56 -0.09
CA SER A 492 -12.15 -18.34 1.15
C SER A 492 -12.57 -17.09 1.93
N LEU A 493 -13.30 -16.16 1.32
CA LEU A 493 -13.71 -14.91 1.96
C LEU A 493 -14.60 -15.18 3.20
N PRO A 494 -14.39 -14.44 4.31
CA PRO A 494 -15.13 -14.59 5.57
C PRO A 494 -16.60 -14.22 5.49
#